data_31bcfff3c6598e0efe294d644db4a359
#
_entry.id   31bcfff3c6598e0efe294d644db4a359
#
_cell.length_a   1.000
_cell.length_b   1.000
_cell.length_c   1.000
_cell.angle_alpha   90.00
_cell.angle_beta   90.00
_cell.angle_gamma   90.00
#
_symmetry.space_group_name_H-M   'P 1'
#
loop_
_entity.id
_entity.type
_entity.pdbx_description
1 polymer ?
#
loop_
_entity_poly.entity_id
_entity_poly.type
_entity_poly.pdbx_seq_one_letter_code
_entity_poly.pdbx_strand_id
1 'polypeptide(L)'
;MISLERKGHAPTLLYERGIAERFREAIIRRYFSRGYLLDPFCLAVEEGLPEGFYTLGEIAPDDFFQSAYYQTYYLGAGAVEDVYYILDLGPTEKLSICLYNGLSASRYSDAQVAALAGLAP
;
A
#
# COMPACT_ATOMS: atom_id res chain seq x y z
N MET A 1 -2.59 -2.28 7.44
CA MET A 1 -1.21 -2.81 7.60
C MET A 1 -0.27 -1.69 7.98
N ILE A 2 0.66 -1.98 8.87
CA ILE A 2 1.76 -1.08 9.21
C ILE A 2 3.05 -1.81 8.86
N SER A 3 3.91 -1.18 8.08
CA SER A 3 5.17 -1.77 7.63
C SER A 3 6.33 -0.80 7.82
N LEU A 4 7.49 -1.37 8.06
CA LEU A 4 8.75 -0.63 8.05
C LEU A 4 9.36 -0.76 6.66
N GLU A 5 9.58 0.38 6.02
CA GLU A 5 10.17 0.49 4.69
C GLU A 5 11.62 0.94 4.84
N ARG A 6 12.56 0.10 4.45
CA ARG A 6 14.00 0.41 4.49
C ARG A 6 14.57 0.35 3.09
N LYS A 7 15.26 1.42 2.70
CA LYS A 7 15.84 1.52 1.36
C LYS A 7 16.77 0.33 1.07
N GLY A 8 16.55 -0.32 -0.07
CA GLY A 8 17.32 -1.48 -0.50
C GLY A 8 16.94 -2.80 0.17
N HIS A 9 15.86 -2.83 0.97
CA HIS A 9 15.39 -4.02 1.67
C HIS A 9 13.91 -4.28 1.39
N ALA A 10 13.49 -5.53 1.56
CA ALA A 10 12.08 -5.86 1.58
C ALA A 10 11.38 -5.15 2.75
N PRO A 11 10.12 -4.73 2.60
CA PRO A 11 9.38 -4.17 3.72
C PRO A 11 9.21 -5.21 4.83
N THR A 12 9.17 -4.74 6.07
CA THR A 12 8.93 -5.58 7.24
C THR A 12 7.53 -5.31 7.78
N LEU A 13 6.69 -6.33 7.84
CA LEU A 13 5.35 -6.22 8.42
C LEU A 13 5.46 -6.08 9.93
N LEU A 14 4.90 -4.98 10.47
CA LEU A 14 4.87 -4.72 11.90
C LEU A 14 3.50 -5.02 12.51
N TYR A 15 2.42 -4.77 11.77
CA TYR A 15 1.07 -4.95 12.26
C TYR A 15 0.10 -5.12 11.10
N GLU A 16 -0.90 -5.99 11.29
CA GLU A 16 -1.97 -6.14 10.33
C GLU A 16 -3.30 -6.38 11.06
N ARG A 17 -4.40 -5.93 10.45
CA ARG A 17 -5.73 -6.15 10.97
C ARG A 17 -6.76 -6.11 9.85
N GLY A 18 -7.75 -6.99 9.93
CA GLY A 18 -8.87 -7.00 8.99
C GLY A 18 -8.60 -7.75 7.70
N ILE A 19 -7.47 -8.45 7.59
CA ILE A 19 -7.18 -9.28 6.42
C ILE A 19 -7.96 -10.59 6.54
N ALA A 20 -8.84 -10.85 5.56
CA ALA A 20 -9.58 -12.10 5.52
C ALA A 20 -8.62 -13.29 5.30
N GLU A 21 -8.88 -14.41 5.99
CA GLU A 21 -7.99 -15.58 5.96
C GLU A 21 -7.70 -16.06 4.52
N ARG A 22 -8.71 -16.05 3.66
CA ARG A 22 -8.57 -16.47 2.25
C ARG A 22 -7.60 -15.61 1.45
N PHE A 23 -7.29 -14.38 1.90
CA PHE A 23 -6.38 -13.46 1.22
C PHE A 23 -4.99 -13.40 1.85
N ARG A 24 -4.77 -14.07 2.99
CA ARG A 24 -3.49 -13.97 3.73
C ARG A 24 -2.31 -14.45 2.90
N GLU A 25 -2.49 -15.49 2.10
CA GLU A 25 -1.41 -15.98 1.23
C GLU A 25 -0.89 -14.88 0.29
N ALA A 26 -1.80 -14.16 -0.37
CA ALA A 26 -1.42 -13.10 -1.30
C ALA A 26 -0.87 -11.87 -0.58
N ILE A 27 -1.54 -11.41 0.48
CA ILE A 27 -1.18 -10.16 1.17
C ILE A 27 0.08 -10.32 2.01
N ILE A 28 0.22 -11.43 2.74
CA ILE A 28 1.33 -11.60 3.68
C ILE A 28 2.51 -12.30 3.03
N ARG A 29 2.29 -13.49 2.48
CA ARG A 29 3.40 -14.30 1.99
C ARG A 29 3.95 -13.84 0.64
N ARG A 30 3.08 -13.72 -0.36
CA ARG A 30 3.53 -13.36 -1.71
C ARG A 30 4.04 -11.93 -1.79
N TYR A 31 3.33 -11.00 -1.17
CA TYR A 31 3.70 -9.59 -1.21
C TYR A 31 5.04 -9.37 -0.53
N PHE A 32 5.20 -9.79 0.72
CA PHE A 32 6.43 -9.54 1.49
C PHE A 32 7.62 -10.35 1.01
N SER A 33 7.42 -11.44 0.26
CA SER A 33 8.51 -12.19 -0.34
C SER A 33 8.96 -11.64 -1.70
N ARG A 34 8.03 -11.24 -2.56
CA ARG A 34 8.33 -10.80 -3.93
C ARG A 34 7.43 -9.71 -4.48
N GLY A 35 6.14 -9.72 -4.14
CA GLY A 35 5.16 -8.81 -4.75
C GLY A 35 5.52 -7.35 -4.58
N TYR A 36 6.15 -6.98 -3.47
CA TYR A 36 6.56 -5.60 -3.19
C TYR A 36 7.47 -5.02 -4.29
N LEU A 37 8.22 -5.86 -5.00
CA LEU A 37 9.11 -5.42 -6.09
C LEU A 37 8.35 -4.80 -7.26
N LEU A 38 7.07 -5.11 -7.40
CA LEU A 38 6.21 -4.61 -8.48
C LEU A 38 5.20 -3.58 -7.96
N ASP A 39 5.17 -3.32 -6.67
CA ASP A 39 4.23 -2.40 -6.06
C ASP A 39 4.64 -0.96 -6.35
N PRO A 40 3.82 -0.17 -7.05
CA PRO A 40 4.14 1.23 -7.33
C PRO A 40 4.37 2.05 -6.07
N PHE A 41 3.70 1.71 -4.96
CA PHE A 41 3.93 2.36 -3.67
C PHE A 41 5.34 2.10 -3.15
N CYS A 42 5.78 0.85 -3.10
CA CYS A 42 7.14 0.51 -2.66
C CYS A 42 8.20 1.14 -3.56
N LEU A 43 7.97 1.17 -4.88
CA LEU A 43 8.87 1.82 -5.82
C LEU A 43 8.96 3.34 -5.56
N ALA A 44 7.83 3.99 -5.30
CA ALA A 44 7.80 5.41 -4.97
C ALA A 44 8.53 5.72 -3.67
N VAL A 45 8.35 4.89 -2.64
CA VAL A 45 9.07 5.03 -1.36
C VAL A 45 10.57 4.87 -1.57
N GLU A 46 10.99 3.90 -2.37
CA GLU A 46 12.41 3.69 -2.70
C GLU A 46 13.01 4.90 -3.43
N GLU A 47 12.22 5.58 -4.24
CA GLU A 47 12.62 6.80 -4.95
C GLU A 47 12.56 8.06 -4.07
N GLY A 48 12.13 7.94 -2.82
CA GLY A 48 12.16 9.05 -1.86
C GLY A 48 10.83 9.78 -1.67
N LEU A 49 9.70 9.08 -1.76
CA LEU A 49 8.37 9.66 -1.51
C LEU A 49 8.35 10.40 -0.16
N PRO A 50 8.02 11.71 -0.11
CA PRO A 50 8.02 12.48 1.12
C PRO A 50 6.97 12.01 2.14
N GLU A 51 7.17 12.36 3.40
CA GLU A 51 6.18 12.19 4.44
C GLU A 51 4.85 12.82 4.03
N GLY A 52 3.73 12.12 4.24
CA GLY A 52 2.41 12.62 3.88
C GLY A 52 1.37 11.53 3.70
N PHE A 53 0.27 11.92 3.08
CA PHE A 53 -0.86 11.04 2.74
C PHE A 53 -0.96 10.90 1.23
N TYR A 54 -1.18 9.68 0.75
CA TYR A 54 -1.26 9.37 -0.67
C TYR A 54 -2.37 8.38 -0.97
N THR A 55 -2.99 8.52 -2.15
CA THR A 55 -3.90 7.52 -2.69
C THR A 55 -3.19 6.68 -3.75
N LEU A 56 -3.68 5.47 -4.00
CA LEU A 56 -3.13 4.62 -5.06
C LEU A 56 -3.16 5.34 -6.42
N GLY A 57 -4.25 6.07 -6.70
CA GLY A 57 -4.39 6.79 -7.98
C GLY A 57 -3.34 7.88 -8.20
N GLU A 58 -2.81 8.47 -7.13
CA GLU A 58 -1.75 9.48 -7.21
C GLU A 58 -0.37 8.86 -7.49
N ILE A 59 -0.15 7.63 -7.03
CA ILE A 59 1.14 6.95 -7.07
C ILE A 59 1.26 6.05 -8.28
N ALA A 60 0.18 5.34 -8.64
CA ALA A 60 0.20 4.33 -9.68
C ALA A 60 0.29 4.96 -11.07
N PRO A 61 1.07 4.37 -11.99
CA PRO A 61 1.07 4.82 -13.38
C PRO A 61 -0.27 4.53 -14.07
N ASP A 62 -0.54 5.19 -15.19
CA ASP A 62 -1.81 5.12 -15.91
C ASP A 62 -2.20 3.70 -16.33
N ASP A 63 -1.23 2.85 -16.64
CA ASP A 63 -1.44 1.47 -17.07
C ASP A 63 -1.40 0.45 -15.90
N PHE A 64 -1.41 0.93 -14.66
CA PHE A 64 -1.30 0.07 -13.47
C PHE A 64 -2.34 -1.04 -13.44
N PHE A 65 -3.59 -0.73 -13.77
CA PHE A 65 -4.68 -1.71 -13.69
C PHE A 65 -4.56 -2.84 -14.70
N GLN A 66 -3.72 -2.69 -15.71
CA GLN A 66 -3.41 -3.74 -16.69
C GLN A 66 -2.11 -4.48 -16.35
N SER A 67 -1.43 -4.07 -15.31
CA SER A 67 -0.15 -4.66 -14.92
C SER A 67 -0.30 -6.06 -14.35
N ALA A 68 0.75 -6.85 -14.47
CA ALA A 68 0.81 -8.17 -13.85
C ALA A 68 0.68 -8.10 -12.33
N TYR A 69 1.22 -7.06 -11.72
CA TYR A 69 1.08 -6.83 -10.28
C TYR A 69 -0.38 -6.70 -9.87
N TYR A 70 -1.14 -5.81 -10.54
CA TYR A 70 -2.54 -5.59 -10.22
C TYR A 70 -3.36 -6.88 -10.40
N GLN A 71 -3.17 -7.57 -11.53
CA GLN A 71 -3.91 -8.79 -11.83
C GLN A 71 -3.58 -9.94 -10.87
N THR A 72 -2.32 -10.08 -10.49
CA THR A 72 -1.86 -11.23 -9.69
C THR A 72 -1.95 -10.96 -8.19
N TYR A 73 -1.44 -9.82 -7.73
CA TYR A 73 -1.34 -9.54 -6.29
C TYR A 73 -2.50 -8.72 -5.76
N TYR A 74 -2.91 -7.70 -6.49
CA TYR A 74 -3.91 -6.75 -6.01
C TYR A 74 -5.31 -7.35 -6.03
N LEU A 75 -5.75 -7.84 -7.17
CA LEU A 75 -7.04 -8.52 -7.29
C LEU A 75 -7.04 -9.83 -6.51
N GLY A 76 -5.93 -10.57 -6.55
CA GLY A 76 -5.78 -11.81 -5.77
C GLY A 76 -5.84 -11.59 -4.26
N ALA A 77 -5.50 -10.40 -3.79
CA ALA A 77 -5.63 -10.00 -2.39
C ALA A 77 -7.02 -9.48 -2.03
N GLY A 78 -7.92 -9.35 -2.99
CA GLY A 78 -9.28 -8.85 -2.77
C GLY A 78 -9.36 -7.34 -2.58
N ALA A 79 -8.31 -6.60 -2.93
CA ALA A 79 -8.26 -5.15 -2.79
C ALA A 79 -8.64 -4.45 -4.10
N VAL A 80 -9.23 -3.27 -4.02
CA VAL A 80 -9.56 -2.43 -5.18
C VAL A 80 -8.87 -1.07 -5.14
N GLU A 81 -8.59 -0.56 -3.95
CA GLU A 81 -7.87 0.70 -3.77
C GLU A 81 -7.21 0.75 -2.40
N ASP A 82 -6.14 1.52 -2.32
CA ASP A 82 -5.40 1.75 -1.08
C ASP A 82 -5.21 3.24 -0.86
N VAL A 83 -5.09 3.61 0.42
CA VAL A 83 -4.55 4.90 0.84
C VAL A 83 -3.40 4.66 1.81
N TYR A 84 -2.43 5.58 1.83
CA TYR A 84 -1.18 5.39 2.54
C TYR A 84 -0.81 6.63 3.33
N TYR A 85 -0.34 6.42 4.57
CA TYR A 85 0.36 7.43 5.34
C TYR A 85 1.83 7.06 5.39
N ILE A 86 2.71 8.02 5.10
CA ILE A 86 4.15 7.84 5.18
C ILE A 86 4.71 8.75 6.26
N LEU A 87 5.51 8.15 7.14
CA LEU A 87 6.21 8.86 8.22
C LEU A 87 7.70 8.61 8.06
N ASP A 88 8.49 9.68 8.08
CA ASP A 88 9.95 9.56 8.02
C ASP A 88 10.49 9.18 9.40
N LEU A 89 11.30 8.11 9.44
CA LEU A 89 12.00 7.67 10.65
C LEU A 89 13.48 8.00 10.61
N GLY A 90 14.00 8.34 9.43
CA GLY A 90 15.39 8.65 9.18
C GLY A 90 15.67 8.71 7.69
N PRO A 91 16.93 8.95 7.28
CA PRO A 91 17.28 9.12 5.87
C PRO A 91 16.95 7.92 4.97
N THR A 92 16.93 6.70 5.54
CA THR A 92 16.74 5.46 4.79
C THR A 92 15.59 4.62 5.30
N GLU A 93 14.81 5.13 6.26
CA GLU A 93 13.73 4.37 6.88
C GLU A 93 12.45 5.18 6.93
N LYS A 94 11.34 4.54 6.59
CA LYS A 94 10.00 5.11 6.65
C LYS A 94 9.03 4.12 7.30
N LEU A 95 8.02 4.66 7.96
CA LEU A 95 6.89 3.87 8.43
C LEU A 95 5.74 4.09 7.47
N SER A 96 5.11 3.02 6.98
CA SER A 96 3.92 3.13 6.16
C SER A 96 2.70 2.57 6.91
N ILE A 97 1.59 3.29 6.82
CA ILE A 97 0.28 2.82 7.28
C ILE A 97 -0.61 2.74 6.05
N CYS A 98 -0.99 1.53 5.68
CA CYS A 98 -1.82 1.26 4.51
C CYS A 98 -3.22 0.85 4.94
N LEU A 99 -4.22 1.54 4.41
CA LEU A 99 -5.62 1.18 4.54
C LEU A 99 -6.12 0.78 3.15
N TYR A 100 -6.57 -0.46 3.00
CA TYR A 100 -7.08 -0.91 1.72
C TYR A 100 -8.58 -1.15 1.75
N ASN A 101 -9.20 -1.03 0.59
CA ASN A 101 -10.62 -1.25 0.39
C ASN A 101 -10.82 -2.55 -0.40
N GLY A 102 -11.69 -3.42 0.10
CA GLY A 102 -11.91 -4.73 -0.52
C GLY A 102 -12.88 -4.70 -1.69
N LEU A 103 -12.91 -5.81 -2.45
CA LEU A 103 -13.77 -5.97 -3.63
C LEU A 103 -15.28 -5.84 -3.32
N SER A 104 -15.69 -6.20 -2.10
CA SER A 104 -17.09 -6.15 -1.67
C SER A 104 -17.50 -4.79 -1.11
N ALA A 105 -16.57 -3.88 -0.91
CA ALA A 105 -16.84 -2.56 -0.37
C ALA A 105 -16.99 -1.53 -1.49
N SER A 106 -17.72 -0.44 -1.21
CA SER A 106 -17.74 0.72 -2.10
C SER A 106 -16.38 1.42 -2.07
N ARG A 107 -16.00 2.06 -3.17
CA ARG A 107 -14.80 2.89 -3.21
C ARG A 107 -14.92 4.04 -2.22
N TYR A 108 -13.78 4.53 -1.73
CA TYR A 108 -13.76 5.72 -0.89
C TYR A 108 -14.37 6.90 -1.65
N SER A 109 -15.30 7.60 -1.01
CA SER A 109 -15.83 8.86 -1.53
C SER A 109 -14.78 9.96 -1.39
N ASP A 110 -14.95 11.06 -2.13
CA ASP A 110 -14.07 12.24 -2.01
C ASP A 110 -14.07 12.78 -0.59
N ALA A 111 -15.22 12.77 0.10
CA ALA A 111 -15.33 13.20 1.50
C ALA A 111 -14.56 12.27 2.43
N GLN A 112 -14.60 10.96 2.21
CA GLN A 112 -13.83 10.00 3.00
C GLN A 112 -12.33 10.18 2.80
N VAL A 113 -11.89 10.36 1.55
CA VAL A 113 -10.47 10.61 1.24
C VAL A 113 -10.01 11.91 1.92
N ALA A 114 -10.79 12.98 1.85
CA ALA A 114 -10.46 14.24 2.51
C ALA A 114 -10.35 14.08 4.04
N ALA A 115 -11.26 13.32 4.65
CA ALA A 115 -11.22 13.05 6.09
C ALA A 115 -9.98 12.25 6.47
N LEU A 116 -9.61 11.22 5.68
CA LEU A 116 -8.41 10.42 5.91
C LEU A 116 -7.14 11.27 5.75
N ALA A 117 -7.09 12.12 4.74
CA ALA A 117 -5.95 13.03 4.52
C ALA A 117 -5.76 13.99 5.70
N GLY A 118 -6.85 14.42 6.34
CA GLY A 118 -6.81 15.30 7.50
C GLY A 118 -6.17 14.67 8.75
N LEU A 119 -6.00 13.35 8.78
CA LEU A 119 -5.33 12.63 9.86
C LEU A 119 -3.82 12.56 9.68
N ALA A 120 -3.30 12.97 8.53
CA ALA A 120 -1.86 12.96 8.27
C ALA A 120 -1.13 13.95 9.18
N PRO A 121 0.08 13.60 9.65
CA PRO A 121 0.89 14.49 10.47
C PRO A 121 1.39 15.72 9.70
#